data_464ecb1fa0010e0e0c63dd8698cb0dd5
#
_entry.id   464ecb1fa0010e0e0c63dd8698cb0dd5
#
_cell.length_a   1.000
_cell.length_b   1.000
_cell.length_c   1.000
_cell.angle_alpha   90.00
_cell.angle_beta   90.00
_cell.angle_gamma   90.00
#
_symmetry.space_group_name_H-M   'P 1'
#
loop_
_entity.id
_entity.type
_entity.pdbx_description
1 polymer ?
#
loop_
_entity_poly.entity_id
_entity_poly.type
_entity_poly.pdbx_seq_one_letter_code
_entity_poly.pdbx_strand_id
1 'polypeptide(L)'
;GAYTADTDSLKQYTGIYKLPMNQLQIRIYTEKDNLMAQMTGQPAFCLVAFSKDVFKYSPSDATIEFNPTEKQLFLIQRGQTTPFTKE
;
A
#
# COMPACT_ATOMS: atom_id res chain seq x y z
N GLY A 1 6.14 -20.14 -8.21
CA GLY A 1 5.13 -19.38 -8.91
C GLY A 1 4.90 -18.03 -8.28
N ALA A 2 4.02 -17.26 -8.87
CA ALA A 2 3.69 -15.94 -8.36
C ALA A 2 2.89 -16.06 -7.07
N TYR A 3 3.13 -15.14 -6.14
CA TYR A 3 2.34 -15.03 -4.93
C TYR A 3 0.97 -14.48 -5.29
N THR A 4 -0.08 -15.06 -4.71
CA THR A 4 -1.45 -14.60 -4.91
C THR A 4 -2.07 -14.30 -3.56
N ALA A 5 -2.55 -13.07 -3.38
CA ALA A 5 -3.25 -12.70 -2.16
C ALA A 5 -4.71 -13.11 -2.25
N ASP A 6 -5.26 -13.63 -1.15
CA ASP A 6 -6.68 -13.90 -1.04
C ASP A 6 -7.45 -12.59 -1.06
N THR A 7 -8.49 -12.49 -1.90
CA THR A 7 -9.29 -11.28 -2.03
C THR A 7 -9.84 -10.80 -0.70
N ASP A 8 -10.32 -11.73 0.14
CA ASP A 8 -10.85 -11.35 1.45
C ASP A 8 -9.77 -10.78 2.36
N SER A 9 -8.54 -11.25 2.23
CA SER A 9 -7.44 -10.76 3.06
C SER A 9 -7.02 -9.33 2.70
N LEU A 10 -7.34 -8.86 1.50
CA LEU A 10 -7.00 -7.51 1.08
C LEU A 10 -7.69 -6.45 1.91
N LYS A 11 -8.84 -6.78 2.50
CA LYS A 11 -9.60 -5.82 3.31
C LYS A 11 -8.84 -5.37 4.54
N GLN A 12 -7.94 -6.18 5.06
CA GLN A 12 -7.15 -5.80 6.24
C GLN A 12 -6.24 -4.60 5.97
N TYR A 13 -5.92 -4.35 4.70
CA TYR A 13 -5.01 -3.25 4.34
C TYR A 13 -5.73 -1.94 4.06
N THR A 14 -7.05 -1.96 3.88
CA THR A 14 -7.78 -0.76 3.44
C THR A 14 -7.83 0.30 4.51
N GLY A 15 -7.79 1.56 4.08
CA GLY A 15 -7.87 2.70 4.97
C GLY A 15 -7.09 3.89 4.45
N ILE A 16 -7.06 4.93 5.25
CA ILE A 16 -6.28 6.14 4.99
C ILE A 16 -5.04 6.10 5.86
N TYR A 17 -3.88 6.19 5.21
CA TYR A 17 -2.59 6.18 5.91
C TYR A 17 -1.96 7.55 5.78
N LYS A 18 -1.46 8.11 6.87
CA LYS A 18 -0.95 9.48 6.92
C LYS A 18 0.52 9.50 7.30
N LEU A 19 1.22 10.45 6.68
CA LEU A 19 2.58 10.79 7.06
C LEU A 19 2.50 11.90 8.10
N PRO A 20 2.98 11.66 9.34
CA PRO A 20 2.71 12.59 10.45
C PRO A 20 3.23 13.99 10.26
N MET A 21 4.31 14.17 9.49
CA MET A 21 5.01 15.45 9.38
C MET A 21 4.44 16.39 8.32
N ASN A 22 3.49 15.92 7.51
CA ASN A 22 2.86 16.75 6.48
C ASN A 22 1.47 16.21 6.19
N GLN A 23 0.80 16.78 5.18
CA GLN A 23 -0.57 16.39 4.86
C GLN A 23 -0.65 15.31 3.80
N LEU A 24 0.45 14.64 3.55
CA LEU A 24 0.48 13.58 2.55
C LEU A 24 -0.23 12.34 3.08
N GLN A 25 -1.12 11.78 2.27
CA GLN A 25 -1.88 10.59 2.61
C GLN A 25 -1.79 9.57 1.50
N ILE A 26 -1.91 8.31 1.87
CA ILE A 26 -2.10 7.23 0.92
C ILE A 26 -3.41 6.54 1.28
N ARG A 27 -4.34 6.54 0.33
CA ARG A 27 -5.60 5.82 0.47
C ARG A 27 -5.42 4.44 -0.13
N ILE A 28 -5.70 3.41 0.67
CA ILE A 28 -5.66 2.02 0.22
C ILE A 28 -7.09 1.50 0.19
N TYR A 29 -7.51 0.98 -0.96
CA TYR A 29 -8.86 0.50 -1.11
C TYR A 29 -8.89 -0.66 -2.11
N THR A 30 -9.99 -1.40 -2.14
CA THR A 30 -10.15 -2.49 -3.09
C THR A 30 -11.04 -2.04 -4.23
N GLU A 31 -10.73 -2.55 -5.42
CA GLU A 31 -11.58 -2.36 -6.59
C GLU A 31 -11.61 -3.71 -7.29
N LYS A 32 -12.78 -4.35 -7.26
CA LYS A 32 -12.93 -5.74 -7.66
C LYS A 32 -11.98 -6.59 -6.81
N ASP A 33 -11.10 -7.35 -7.42
CA ASP A 33 -10.17 -8.22 -6.70
C ASP A 33 -8.79 -7.59 -6.53
N ASN A 34 -8.68 -6.28 -6.76
CA ASN A 34 -7.40 -5.59 -6.75
C ASN A 34 -7.28 -4.68 -5.55
N LEU A 35 -6.05 -4.54 -5.06
CA LEU A 35 -5.71 -3.55 -4.05
C LEU A 35 -5.19 -2.31 -4.77
N MET A 36 -5.81 -1.16 -4.47
CA MET A 36 -5.50 0.10 -5.10
C MET A 36 -4.86 1.05 -4.10
N ALA A 37 -3.97 1.89 -4.59
CA ALA A 37 -3.33 2.93 -3.79
C ALA A 37 -3.49 4.28 -4.49
N GLN A 38 -3.81 5.31 -3.70
CA GLN A 38 -3.89 6.67 -4.22
C GLN A 38 -3.23 7.62 -3.24
N MET A 39 -2.15 8.24 -3.68
CA MET A 39 -1.46 9.27 -2.90
C MET A 39 -2.11 10.63 -3.16
N THR A 40 -2.09 11.50 -2.17
CA THR A 40 -2.62 12.85 -2.27
C THR A 40 -2.14 13.52 -3.55
N GLY A 41 -3.10 14.00 -4.36
CA GLY A 41 -2.78 14.73 -5.59
C GLY A 41 -2.34 13.86 -6.74
N GLN A 42 -2.39 12.54 -6.63
CA GLN A 42 -1.93 11.63 -7.68
C GLN A 42 -3.06 10.72 -8.13
N PRO A 43 -3.00 10.20 -9.36
CA PRO A 43 -3.94 9.17 -9.79
C PRO A 43 -3.78 7.89 -8.99
N ALA A 44 -4.89 7.13 -8.87
CA ALA A 44 -4.84 5.83 -8.25
C ALA A 44 -4.13 4.82 -9.15
N PHE A 45 -3.49 3.83 -8.53
CA PHE A 45 -2.85 2.76 -9.28
C PHE A 45 -3.06 1.42 -8.58
N CYS A 46 -2.93 0.35 -9.37
CA CYS A 46 -3.12 -1.01 -8.88
C CYS A 46 -1.82 -1.54 -8.29
N LEU A 47 -1.94 -2.18 -7.14
CA LEU A 47 -0.81 -2.84 -6.49
C LEU A 47 -0.81 -4.32 -6.86
N VAL A 48 0.38 -4.87 -7.08
CA VAL A 48 0.56 -6.28 -7.42
C VAL A 48 1.15 -6.99 -6.21
N ALA A 49 0.47 -8.05 -5.76
CA ALA A 49 0.95 -8.83 -4.62
C ALA A 49 2.30 -9.48 -4.95
N PHE A 50 3.26 -9.33 -4.06
CA PHE A 50 4.60 -9.90 -4.24
C PHE A 50 4.88 -11.00 -3.22
N SER A 51 4.58 -10.74 -1.96
CA SER A 51 4.67 -11.72 -0.88
C SER A 51 3.71 -11.28 0.21
N LYS A 52 3.68 -12.00 1.33
CA LYS A 52 2.75 -11.65 2.42
C LYS A 52 2.99 -10.21 2.86
N ASP A 53 1.92 -9.40 2.85
CA ASP A 53 1.92 -8.01 3.25
C ASP A 53 2.77 -7.09 2.36
N VAL A 54 3.34 -7.60 1.26
CA VAL A 54 4.21 -6.83 0.38
C VAL A 54 3.61 -6.74 -1.01
N PHE A 55 3.47 -5.51 -1.50
CA PHE A 55 2.90 -5.21 -2.81
C PHE A 55 3.84 -4.30 -3.58
N LYS A 56 3.79 -4.42 -4.89
CA LYS A 56 4.64 -3.62 -5.77
C LYS A 56 3.81 -2.85 -6.78
N TYR A 57 4.34 -1.69 -7.14
CA TYR A 57 3.78 -0.87 -8.20
C TYR A 57 4.66 -1.06 -9.44
N SER A 58 4.15 -1.85 -10.39
CA SER A 58 4.93 -2.30 -11.54
C SER A 58 5.55 -1.20 -12.41
N PRO A 59 4.86 -0.07 -12.70
CA PRO A 59 5.46 0.98 -13.52
C PRO A 59 6.65 1.69 -12.88
N SER A 60 6.85 1.53 -11.57
CA SER A 60 7.98 2.16 -10.89
C SER A 60 8.61 1.14 -9.96
N ASP A 61 9.62 1.58 -9.22
CA ASP A 61 10.34 0.72 -8.27
C ASP A 61 9.76 0.81 -6.88
N ALA A 62 8.53 1.32 -6.74
CA ALA A 62 7.91 1.49 -5.44
C ALA A 62 7.39 0.17 -4.90
N THR A 63 7.61 -0.04 -3.61
CA THR A 63 7.09 -1.19 -2.86
C THR A 63 6.32 -0.66 -1.68
N ILE A 64 5.17 -1.27 -1.38
CA ILE A 64 4.41 -0.98 -0.18
C ILE A 64 4.40 -2.24 0.66
N GLU A 65 4.90 -2.12 1.88
CA GLU A 65 4.88 -3.20 2.85
C GLU A 65 3.96 -2.81 4.00
N PHE A 66 2.96 -3.65 4.26
CA PHE A 66 2.00 -3.38 5.32
C PHE A 66 2.41 -4.06 6.61
N ASN A 67 2.08 -3.41 7.72
CA ASN A 67 2.12 -4.03 9.04
C ASN A 67 0.72 -3.89 9.64
N PRO A 68 -0.19 -4.84 9.39
CA PRO A 68 -1.57 -4.71 9.85
C PRO A 68 -1.70 -4.62 11.37
N THR A 69 -0.85 -5.33 12.10
CA THR A 69 -0.89 -5.32 13.56
C THR A 69 -0.62 -3.93 14.12
N GLU A 70 0.36 -3.23 13.55
CA GLU A 70 0.74 -1.89 14.01
C GLU A 70 -0.01 -0.80 13.25
N LYS A 71 -0.86 -1.18 12.31
CA LYS A 71 -1.65 -0.24 11.49
C LYS A 71 -0.77 0.75 10.76
N GLN A 72 0.27 0.23 10.10
CA GLN A 72 1.23 1.03 9.36
C GLN A 72 1.42 0.46 7.96
N LEU A 73 1.89 1.32 7.06
CA LEU A 73 2.49 0.87 5.82
C LEU A 73 3.83 1.58 5.66
N PHE A 74 4.71 0.94 4.94
CA PHE A 74 6.02 1.49 4.61
C PHE A 74 6.11 1.63 3.10
N LEU A 75 6.34 2.85 2.64
CA LEU A 75 6.58 3.12 1.23
C LEU A 75 8.08 3.07 1.00
N ILE A 76 8.51 2.14 0.16
CA ILE A 76 9.93 1.90 -0.10
C ILE A 76 10.21 2.23 -1.56
N GLN A 77 11.03 3.25 -1.79
CA GLN A 77 11.44 3.63 -3.14
C GLN A 77 12.76 4.38 -3.08
N ARG A 78 13.56 4.20 -4.10
CA ARG A 78 14.87 4.88 -4.25
C ARG A 78 15.73 4.71 -3.00
N GLY A 79 15.70 3.51 -2.41
CA GLY A 79 16.51 3.22 -1.23
C GLY A 79 16.01 3.86 0.06
N GLN A 80 14.84 4.50 0.03
CA GLN A 80 14.26 5.15 1.21
C GLN A 80 12.98 4.44 1.65
N THR A 81 12.78 4.38 2.96
CA THR A 81 11.60 3.80 3.57
C THR A 81 10.87 4.88 4.36
N THR A 82 9.62 5.12 4.01
CA THR A 82 8.80 6.15 4.66
C THR A 82 7.60 5.48 5.33
N PRO A 83 7.45 5.63 6.65
CA PRO A 83 6.30 5.04 7.36
C PRO A 83 5.08 5.95 7.32
N PHE A 84 3.93 5.34 7.07
CA PHE A 84 2.62 6.00 7.15
C PHE A 84 1.79 5.26 8.19
N THR A 85 1.02 5.99 8.96
CA THR A 85 0.18 5.42 10.01
C THR A 85 -1.28 5.48 9.61
N LYS A 86 -1.98 4.36 9.79
CA LYS A 86 -3.39 4.25 9.47
C LYS A 86 -4.23 5.08 10.44
N GLU A 87 -5.15 5.80 9.86
CA GLU A 87 -6.10 6.63 10.58
C GLU A 87 -7.06 5.80 11.43
#